data_2092198efe7db60e3a26783b6616ae6a
#
_entry.id   2092198efe7db60e3a26783b6616ae6a
#
_cell.length_a   1.000
_cell.length_b   1.000
_cell.length_c   1.000
_cell.angle_alpha   90.00
_cell.angle_beta   90.00
_cell.angle_gamma   90.00
#
_symmetry.space_group_name_H-M   'P 1'
#
loop_
_entity.id
_entity.type
_entity.pdbx_description
1 polymer ?
#
loop_
_entity_poly.entity_id
_entity_poly.type
_entity_poly.pdbx_seq_one_letter_code
_entity_poly.pdbx_strand_id
1 'polypeptide(L)'
;MISVVLSWIIILLPTYIIGYGVGHALNKRDQSKCWSTDLYIAIGLCFLTVYAQVFSLFYKVGTLACLVLSIITLLFLLFDLKQGLMGTLKFRKDGMNGIILVLLFWGALATIYYTSLSPQHYDTALYHAQAIRWVEEYGVVKGLGNLHFRFAYNSAFIPLQALFSLKWLVSQSMHTVNGFVACEMLWYAIGTNRFLTKEKPVQTSDFLKLAVIIYIVMNRSMLSSPSTDTMALLLVGYIFIKCMEFIENDIQDTRARITLVILVAWGVTLKLSVAPMAMLVLYPVWLIYKNQKWRSEGSLLIAGILTVALPWMIRSVLISGYLIYPYSVIDLFQVDWKMPEAVLNYDKIEIMVWGRALKDTSLYNMKLWEWFPIWFRSNSTIFNIIFILAVAAMLVLLFHMVSAVKLKENIRAFIYVNAITGFIFWFATAPLMRYGLIYSFILIALAIGAYSEKHAMKFANGLFLMVMLPVMVLYLDVFYSQHLWVRQADYEWRDNVEKEVDGVKVWIPANGDQIGYAVFPSTPYEKMLSVIELRRDSVKDGFRIKEEWKNRVIRGDGETR
;
A
#
# COMPACT_ATOMS: atom_id res chain seq x y z
N MET A 1 -14.56 -16.48 -7.58
CA MET A 1 -15.40 -15.31 -7.26
C MET A 1 -16.13 -15.47 -5.92
N ILE A 2 -16.82 -16.61 -5.65
CA ILE A 2 -17.55 -16.80 -4.37
C ILE A 2 -16.62 -16.71 -3.17
N SER A 3 -15.46 -17.40 -3.20
CA SER A 3 -14.48 -17.34 -2.11
C SER A 3 -13.93 -15.93 -1.88
N VAL A 4 -13.83 -15.12 -2.93
CA VAL A 4 -13.39 -13.72 -2.83
C VAL A 4 -14.44 -12.89 -2.08
N VAL A 5 -15.72 -13.03 -2.44
CA VAL A 5 -16.83 -12.34 -1.74
C VAL A 5 -16.87 -12.72 -0.27
N LEU A 6 -16.79 -14.03 0.04
CA LEU A 6 -16.77 -14.50 1.43
C LEU A 6 -15.56 -13.98 2.20
N SER A 7 -14.38 -13.98 1.58
CA SER A 7 -13.17 -13.38 2.16
C SER A 7 -13.36 -11.87 2.43
N TRP A 8 -13.96 -11.14 1.51
CA TRP A 8 -14.22 -9.71 1.70
C TRP A 8 -15.21 -9.41 2.83
N ILE A 9 -16.22 -10.27 3.04
CA ILE A 9 -17.11 -10.16 4.21
C ILE A 9 -16.31 -10.37 5.49
N ILE A 10 -15.42 -11.37 5.52
CA ILE A 10 -14.54 -11.66 6.68
C ILE A 10 -13.58 -10.49 6.94
N ILE A 11 -13.12 -9.77 5.91
CA ILE A 11 -12.28 -8.58 6.04
C ILE A 11 -13.12 -7.38 6.51
N LEU A 12 -14.27 -7.14 5.88
CA LEU A 12 -15.09 -5.94 6.10
C LEU A 12 -15.62 -5.86 7.53
N LEU A 13 -16.11 -6.97 8.08
CA LEU A 13 -16.72 -6.98 9.42
C LEU A 13 -15.77 -6.44 10.51
N PRO A 14 -14.58 -7.03 10.75
CA PRO A 14 -13.66 -6.51 11.76
C PRO A 14 -13.13 -5.12 11.38
N THR A 15 -12.88 -4.87 10.09
CA THR A 15 -12.41 -3.57 9.61
C THR A 15 -13.38 -2.46 9.98
N TYR A 16 -14.67 -2.65 9.70
CA TYR A 16 -15.67 -1.62 9.96
C TYR A 16 -15.96 -1.47 11.46
N ILE A 17 -16.20 -2.57 12.18
CA ILE A 17 -16.57 -2.54 13.61
C ILE A 17 -15.44 -1.92 14.43
N ILE A 18 -14.21 -2.38 14.27
CA ILE A 18 -13.06 -1.86 15.02
C ILE A 18 -12.75 -0.43 14.58
N GLY A 19 -12.78 -0.16 13.27
CA GLY A 19 -12.52 1.17 12.73
C GLY A 19 -13.53 2.21 13.22
N TYR A 20 -14.80 1.82 13.34
CA TYR A 20 -15.86 2.66 13.91
C TYR A 20 -15.60 2.97 15.39
N GLY A 21 -15.34 1.94 16.22
CA GLY A 21 -15.06 2.11 17.63
C GLY A 21 -13.80 2.93 17.90
N VAL A 22 -12.70 2.66 17.20
CA VAL A 22 -11.44 3.43 17.28
C VAL A 22 -11.65 4.87 16.79
N GLY A 23 -12.35 5.07 15.66
CA GLY A 23 -12.63 6.39 15.11
C GLY A 23 -13.46 7.25 16.07
N HIS A 24 -14.49 6.69 16.72
CA HIS A 24 -15.23 7.38 17.77
C HIS A 24 -14.37 7.73 18.99
N ALA A 25 -13.47 6.85 19.40
CA ALA A 25 -12.53 7.15 20.48
C ALA A 25 -11.57 8.29 20.09
N LEU A 26 -11.05 8.28 18.87
CA LEU A 26 -10.21 9.35 18.32
C LEU A 26 -10.96 10.68 18.24
N ASN A 27 -12.24 10.69 17.90
CA ASN A 27 -13.09 11.87 17.79
C ASN A 27 -13.70 12.34 19.15
N LYS A 28 -13.22 11.82 20.29
CA LYS A 28 -13.77 12.09 21.63
C LYS A 28 -15.28 11.79 21.76
N ARG A 29 -15.80 10.85 20.98
CA ARG A 29 -17.22 10.47 20.95
C ARG A 29 -18.17 11.67 20.70
N ASP A 30 -17.69 12.68 19.98
CA ASP A 30 -18.53 13.79 19.54
C ASP A 30 -19.47 13.31 18.43
N GLN A 31 -20.70 12.96 18.80
CA GLN A 31 -21.72 12.46 17.85
C GLN A 31 -22.14 13.51 16.83
N SER A 32 -21.92 14.81 17.11
CA SER A 32 -22.22 15.88 16.16
C SER A 32 -21.26 15.90 14.97
N LYS A 33 -20.09 15.22 15.08
CA LYS A 33 -19.03 15.15 14.08
C LYS A 33 -18.76 13.71 13.68
N CYS A 34 -19.76 13.00 13.15
CA CYS A 34 -19.55 11.68 12.58
C CYS A 34 -18.60 11.77 11.40
N TRP A 35 -17.49 11.03 11.45
CA TRP A 35 -16.61 10.86 10.32
C TRP A 35 -17.26 9.96 9.26
N SER A 36 -16.79 10.04 8.04
CA SER A 36 -17.33 9.25 6.93
C SER A 36 -16.97 7.76 7.05
N THR A 37 -17.81 6.88 6.51
CA THR A 37 -17.63 5.42 6.53
C THR A 37 -16.28 4.97 5.96
N ASP A 38 -15.83 5.61 4.88
CA ASP A 38 -14.53 5.36 4.26
C ASP A 38 -13.36 5.62 5.22
N LEU A 39 -13.45 6.67 6.06
CA LEU A 39 -12.43 6.95 7.05
C LEU A 39 -12.41 5.91 8.18
N TYR A 40 -13.57 5.40 8.60
CA TYR A 40 -13.64 4.29 9.55
C TYR A 40 -13.03 3.00 8.97
N ILE A 41 -13.30 2.69 7.70
CA ILE A 41 -12.68 1.54 7.02
C ILE A 41 -11.15 1.70 6.96
N ALA A 42 -10.65 2.89 6.62
CA ALA A 42 -9.20 3.15 6.59
C ALA A 42 -8.55 3.00 7.98
N ILE A 43 -9.19 3.49 9.05
CA ILE A 43 -8.75 3.33 10.44
C ILE A 43 -8.74 1.84 10.82
N GLY A 44 -9.78 1.10 10.46
CA GLY A 44 -9.88 -0.33 10.74
C GLY A 44 -8.79 -1.14 10.05
N LEU A 45 -8.52 -0.89 8.76
CA LEU A 45 -7.43 -1.54 8.04
C LEU A 45 -6.05 -1.22 8.65
N CYS A 46 -5.85 0.04 9.08
CA CYS A 46 -4.64 0.42 9.80
C CYS A 46 -4.50 -0.37 11.11
N PHE A 47 -5.57 -0.46 11.92
CA PHE A 47 -5.58 -1.25 13.16
C PHE A 47 -5.30 -2.73 12.89
N LEU A 48 -5.95 -3.35 11.91
CA LEU A 48 -5.74 -4.76 11.55
C LEU A 48 -4.32 -5.02 11.08
N THR A 49 -3.71 -4.06 10.38
CA THR A 49 -2.30 -4.16 9.97
C THR A 49 -1.37 -4.15 11.18
N VAL A 50 -1.59 -3.23 12.13
CA VAL A 50 -0.83 -3.16 13.39
C VAL A 50 -1.04 -4.44 14.20
N TYR A 51 -2.29 -4.90 14.32
CA TYR A 51 -2.62 -6.16 14.99
C TYR A 51 -1.85 -7.35 14.40
N ALA A 52 -1.88 -7.52 13.08
CA ALA A 52 -1.19 -8.62 12.40
C ALA A 52 0.35 -8.56 12.61
N GLN A 53 0.92 -7.36 12.57
CA GLN A 53 2.34 -7.15 12.87
C GLN A 53 2.68 -7.54 14.31
N VAL A 54 1.93 -7.02 15.30
CA VAL A 54 2.15 -7.32 16.73
C VAL A 54 1.99 -8.82 16.98
N PHE A 55 0.93 -9.44 16.44
CA PHE A 55 0.70 -10.88 16.60
C PHE A 55 1.87 -11.71 16.05
N SER A 56 2.38 -11.32 14.88
CA SER A 56 3.51 -12.01 14.23
C SER A 56 4.83 -11.94 15.00
N LEU A 57 5.00 -11.00 15.94
CA LEU A 57 6.19 -10.93 16.80
C LEU A 57 6.26 -12.12 17.79
N PHE A 58 5.11 -12.67 18.15
CA PHE A 58 5.01 -13.70 19.19
C PHE A 58 4.65 -15.07 18.64
N TYR A 59 3.84 -15.11 17.56
CA TYR A 59 3.33 -16.35 17.01
C TYR A 59 3.03 -16.25 15.52
N LYS A 60 2.85 -17.42 14.87
CA LYS A 60 2.42 -17.50 13.47
C LYS A 60 1.03 -16.89 13.26
N VAL A 61 0.85 -16.20 12.14
CA VAL A 61 -0.42 -15.55 11.81
C VAL A 61 -1.31 -16.53 11.03
N GLY A 62 -2.36 -17.00 11.68
CA GLY A 62 -3.28 -18.00 11.14
C GLY A 62 -4.51 -18.16 12.03
N THR A 63 -4.97 -19.38 12.28
CA THR A 63 -6.19 -19.69 13.04
C THR A 63 -6.29 -18.94 14.36
N LEU A 64 -5.23 -19.00 15.19
CA LEU A 64 -5.24 -18.33 16.50
C LEU A 64 -5.35 -16.81 16.36
N ALA A 65 -4.66 -16.23 15.39
CA ALA A 65 -4.77 -14.79 15.12
C ALA A 65 -6.19 -14.40 14.72
N CYS A 66 -6.84 -15.20 13.87
CA CYS A 66 -8.24 -14.98 13.47
C CYS A 66 -9.21 -15.13 14.65
N LEU A 67 -9.02 -16.12 15.52
CA LEU A 67 -9.85 -16.31 16.72
C LEU A 67 -9.73 -15.13 17.69
N VAL A 68 -8.51 -14.70 18.00
CA VAL A 68 -8.27 -13.52 18.85
C VAL A 68 -8.86 -12.25 18.22
N LEU A 69 -8.69 -12.06 16.91
CA LEU A 69 -9.31 -10.95 16.19
C LEU A 69 -10.84 -10.99 16.29
N SER A 70 -11.45 -12.18 16.17
CA SER A 70 -12.91 -12.34 16.31
C SER A 70 -13.39 -11.92 17.70
N ILE A 71 -12.65 -12.29 18.75
CA ILE A 71 -12.95 -11.88 20.12
C ILE A 71 -12.82 -10.35 20.26
N ILE A 72 -11.74 -9.75 19.75
CA ILE A 72 -11.55 -8.30 19.76
C ILE A 72 -12.71 -7.61 19.03
N THR A 73 -13.09 -8.11 17.85
CA THR A 73 -14.20 -7.56 17.07
C THR A 73 -15.51 -7.62 17.84
N LEU A 74 -15.78 -8.77 18.49
CA LEU A 74 -16.98 -8.91 19.33
C LEU A 74 -16.98 -7.93 20.51
N LEU A 75 -15.85 -7.74 21.18
CA LEU A 75 -15.73 -6.77 22.27
C LEU A 75 -16.01 -5.34 21.80
N PHE A 76 -15.47 -4.94 20.64
CA PHE A 76 -15.80 -3.64 20.06
C PHE A 76 -17.28 -3.53 19.71
N LEU A 77 -17.87 -4.56 19.10
CA LEU A 77 -19.29 -4.60 18.76
C LEU A 77 -20.17 -4.43 19.99
N LEU A 78 -19.91 -5.20 21.05
CA LEU A 78 -20.68 -5.12 22.32
C LEU A 78 -20.53 -3.74 22.98
N PHE A 79 -19.33 -3.18 22.92
CA PHE A 79 -19.08 -1.83 23.44
C PHE A 79 -19.85 -0.77 22.65
N ASP A 80 -19.81 -0.80 21.32
CA ASP A 80 -20.50 0.14 20.44
C ASP A 80 -22.03 0.04 20.60
N LEU A 81 -22.57 -1.19 20.71
CA LEU A 81 -23.98 -1.42 20.97
C LEU A 81 -24.41 -0.85 22.33
N LYS A 82 -23.61 -1.07 23.38
CA LYS A 82 -23.88 -0.51 24.73
C LYS A 82 -23.89 1.01 24.75
N GLN A 83 -23.08 1.64 23.90
CA GLN A 83 -23.02 3.10 23.78
C GLN A 83 -24.11 3.68 22.85
N GLY A 84 -24.94 2.84 22.23
CA GLY A 84 -25.95 3.28 21.25
C GLY A 84 -25.36 3.84 19.96
N LEU A 85 -24.07 3.59 19.70
CA LEU A 85 -23.34 4.19 18.58
C LEU A 85 -23.76 3.58 17.23
N MET A 86 -24.08 2.28 17.17
CA MET A 86 -24.44 1.58 15.92
C MET A 86 -25.80 1.96 15.33
N GLY A 87 -26.65 2.67 16.05
CA GLY A 87 -27.94 3.17 15.52
C GLY A 87 -27.81 4.21 14.40
N THR A 88 -26.60 4.65 14.09
CA THR A 88 -26.31 5.69 13.09
C THR A 88 -25.74 5.15 11.76
N LEU A 89 -25.84 3.85 11.48
CA LEU A 89 -25.57 3.31 10.14
C LEU A 89 -26.57 3.92 9.13
N LYS A 90 -26.41 5.20 8.86
CA LYS A 90 -27.07 5.86 7.75
C LYS A 90 -26.35 5.47 6.47
N PHE A 91 -26.76 4.37 5.87
CA PHE A 91 -26.53 4.20 4.44
C PHE A 91 -27.08 5.45 3.78
N ARG A 92 -26.19 6.26 3.23
CA ARG A 92 -26.58 7.48 2.51
C ARG A 92 -27.39 7.07 1.28
N LYS A 93 -28.72 6.95 1.45
CA LYS A 93 -29.66 6.72 0.34
C LYS A 93 -29.89 8.00 -0.48
N ASP A 94 -29.61 9.16 0.11
CA ASP A 94 -29.87 10.44 -0.53
C ASP A 94 -28.82 10.73 -1.61
N GLY A 95 -29.25 10.80 -2.88
CA GLY A 95 -28.43 11.15 -4.03
C GLY A 95 -27.90 9.96 -4.86
N MET A 96 -28.16 8.70 -4.50
CA MET A 96 -27.80 7.56 -5.35
C MET A 96 -28.81 7.38 -6.48
N ASN A 97 -28.44 7.81 -7.69
CA ASN A 97 -29.23 7.57 -8.90
C ASN A 97 -28.94 6.16 -9.48
N GLY A 98 -29.80 5.70 -10.41
CA GLY A 98 -29.67 4.38 -11.03
C GLY A 98 -28.31 4.17 -11.73
N ILE A 99 -27.71 5.23 -12.27
CA ILE A 99 -26.40 5.17 -12.95
C ILE A 99 -25.29 4.84 -11.92
N ILE A 100 -25.30 5.49 -10.77
CA ILE A 100 -24.35 5.22 -9.68
C ILE A 100 -24.44 3.76 -9.25
N LEU A 101 -25.66 3.25 -9.04
CA LEU A 101 -25.87 1.84 -8.64
C LEU A 101 -25.36 0.86 -9.69
N VAL A 102 -25.60 1.12 -10.97
CA VAL A 102 -25.06 0.31 -12.06
C VAL A 102 -23.55 0.32 -12.07
N LEU A 103 -22.90 1.50 -11.94
CA LEU A 103 -21.45 1.62 -11.93
C LEU A 103 -20.82 0.93 -10.73
N LEU A 104 -21.44 1.03 -9.54
CA LEU A 104 -20.99 0.35 -8.32
C LEU A 104 -21.10 -1.17 -8.45
N PHE A 105 -22.23 -1.66 -8.97
CA PHE A 105 -22.42 -3.09 -9.22
C PHE A 105 -21.38 -3.64 -10.20
N TRP A 106 -21.18 -2.98 -11.32
CA TRP A 106 -20.18 -3.36 -12.31
C TRP A 106 -18.75 -3.27 -11.76
N GLY A 107 -18.46 -2.20 -11.02
CA GLY A 107 -17.17 -2.02 -10.35
C GLY A 107 -16.85 -3.16 -9.36
N ALA A 108 -17.83 -3.53 -8.55
CA ALA A 108 -17.69 -4.66 -7.63
C ALA A 108 -17.49 -5.99 -8.38
N LEU A 109 -18.31 -6.26 -9.39
CA LEU A 109 -18.23 -7.50 -10.17
C LEU A 109 -16.87 -7.66 -10.84
N ALA A 110 -16.34 -6.60 -11.48
CA ALA A 110 -15.02 -6.67 -12.10
C ALA A 110 -13.90 -6.81 -11.09
N THR A 111 -13.94 -6.09 -9.97
CA THR A 111 -12.94 -6.24 -8.91
C THR A 111 -12.94 -7.65 -8.33
N ILE A 112 -14.12 -8.25 -8.11
CA ILE A 112 -14.24 -9.66 -7.68
C ILE A 112 -13.62 -10.59 -8.72
N TYR A 113 -13.92 -10.37 -10.00
CA TYR A 113 -13.37 -11.20 -11.08
C TYR A 113 -11.84 -11.12 -11.13
N TYR A 114 -11.26 -9.91 -11.25
CA TYR A 114 -9.80 -9.76 -11.32
C TYR A 114 -9.09 -10.25 -10.06
N THR A 115 -9.71 -10.12 -8.90
CA THR A 115 -9.17 -10.68 -7.63
C THR A 115 -9.23 -12.21 -7.63
N SER A 116 -10.14 -12.83 -8.38
CA SER A 116 -10.27 -14.30 -8.43
C SER A 116 -9.24 -14.98 -9.34
N LEU A 117 -8.50 -14.23 -10.14
CA LEU A 117 -7.43 -14.75 -11.00
C LEU A 117 -6.22 -15.21 -10.18
N SER A 118 -5.34 -15.98 -10.81
CA SER A 118 -4.05 -16.33 -10.21
C SER A 118 -3.17 -15.09 -9.99
N PRO A 119 -2.30 -15.09 -8.97
CA PRO A 119 -1.36 -13.99 -8.76
C PRO A 119 -0.39 -13.82 -9.93
N GLN A 120 -0.43 -12.67 -10.60
CA GLN A 120 0.34 -12.42 -11.84
C GLN A 120 1.53 -11.47 -11.66
N HIS A 121 1.63 -10.78 -10.51
CA HIS A 121 2.72 -9.84 -10.28
C HIS A 121 4.05 -10.58 -10.17
N TYR A 122 5.07 -10.15 -10.92
CA TYR A 122 6.40 -10.78 -10.96
C TYR A 122 6.99 -11.03 -9.58
N ASP A 123 6.99 -10.00 -8.72
CA ASP A 123 7.56 -10.07 -7.37
C ASP A 123 6.77 -11.01 -6.44
N THR A 124 5.55 -11.42 -6.84
CA THR A 124 4.76 -12.38 -6.04
C THR A 124 5.44 -13.74 -6.01
N ALA A 125 5.81 -14.27 -7.17
CA ALA A 125 6.50 -15.55 -7.25
C ALA A 125 7.99 -15.43 -6.85
N LEU A 126 8.58 -14.24 -6.96
CA LEU A 126 9.96 -13.97 -6.55
C LEU A 126 10.12 -13.98 -5.02
N TYR A 127 9.27 -13.25 -4.27
CA TYR A 127 9.43 -13.17 -2.81
C TYR A 127 8.16 -12.90 -2.00
N HIS A 128 7.09 -12.24 -2.52
CA HIS A 128 5.92 -11.93 -1.70
C HIS A 128 5.25 -13.19 -1.15
N ALA A 129 5.07 -14.20 -2.01
CA ALA A 129 4.44 -15.46 -1.64
C ALA A 129 5.17 -16.15 -0.49
N GLN A 130 6.50 -16.21 -0.58
CA GLN A 130 7.33 -16.80 0.47
C GLN A 130 7.34 -15.96 1.74
N ALA A 131 7.42 -14.62 1.63
CA ALA A 131 7.36 -13.73 2.78
C ALA A 131 6.06 -13.90 3.57
N ILE A 132 4.91 -14.07 2.87
CA ILE A 132 3.63 -14.37 3.51
C ILE A 132 3.68 -15.74 4.17
N ARG A 133 4.21 -16.77 3.48
CA ARG A 133 4.30 -18.13 4.01
C ARG A 133 5.16 -18.21 5.28
N TRP A 134 6.27 -17.46 5.35
CA TRP A 134 7.06 -17.34 6.58
C TRP A 134 6.23 -16.82 7.75
N VAL A 135 5.38 -15.82 7.52
CA VAL A 135 4.49 -15.27 8.56
C VAL A 135 3.40 -16.26 8.94
N GLU A 136 2.84 -17.01 7.98
CA GLU A 136 1.82 -18.06 8.21
C GLU A 136 2.36 -19.26 9.00
N GLU A 137 3.64 -19.62 8.80
CA GLU A 137 4.24 -20.81 9.42
C GLU A 137 4.94 -20.50 10.76
N TYR A 138 5.61 -19.35 10.87
CA TYR A 138 6.47 -19.05 12.02
C TYR A 138 6.26 -17.65 12.64
N GLY A 139 5.58 -16.73 11.96
CA GLY A 139 5.55 -15.32 12.36
C GLY A 139 6.81 -14.59 11.87
N VAL A 140 7.47 -13.82 12.75
CA VAL A 140 8.73 -13.17 12.42
C VAL A 140 9.93 -14.10 12.71
N VAL A 141 10.85 -14.21 11.77
CA VAL A 141 12.04 -15.05 11.89
C VAL A 141 13.29 -14.16 11.88
N LYS A 142 14.18 -14.34 12.87
CA LYS A 142 15.39 -13.54 13.03
C LYS A 142 16.37 -13.75 11.88
N GLY A 143 16.82 -12.64 11.28
CA GLY A 143 17.78 -12.71 10.18
C GLY A 143 17.22 -13.35 8.89
N LEU A 144 15.90 -13.37 8.70
CA LEU A 144 15.28 -13.89 7.49
C LEU A 144 15.81 -13.17 6.23
N GLY A 145 16.22 -11.91 6.35
CA GLY A 145 16.86 -11.15 5.29
C GLY A 145 18.19 -11.74 4.80
N ASN A 146 18.87 -12.55 5.60
CA ASN A 146 20.08 -13.27 5.17
C ASN A 146 19.78 -14.42 4.22
N LEU A 147 18.60 -15.07 4.35
CA LEU A 147 18.17 -16.10 3.39
C LEU A 147 17.84 -15.48 2.02
N HIS A 148 17.18 -14.32 2.02
CA HIS A 148 16.92 -13.53 0.83
C HIS A 148 16.69 -12.06 1.21
N PHE A 149 17.49 -11.15 0.65
CA PHE A 149 17.52 -9.75 1.05
C PHE A 149 16.17 -9.03 0.87
N ARG A 150 15.33 -9.44 -0.12
CA ARG A 150 13.99 -8.86 -0.31
C ARG A 150 12.98 -9.26 0.78
N PHE A 151 13.24 -10.31 1.57
CA PHE A 151 12.45 -10.57 2.77
C PHE A 151 12.63 -9.49 3.84
N ALA A 152 13.75 -8.75 3.79
CA ALA A 152 14.04 -7.65 4.69
C ALA A 152 13.25 -6.35 4.38
N TYR A 153 12.54 -6.26 3.25
CA TYR A 153 11.69 -5.09 2.98
C TYR A 153 10.61 -4.88 4.04
N ASN A 154 10.25 -5.93 4.78
CA ASN A 154 9.39 -5.85 5.96
C ASN A 154 8.11 -5.02 5.76
N SER A 155 7.49 -5.11 4.60
CA SER A 155 6.21 -4.41 4.40
C SER A 155 5.17 -4.87 5.41
N ALA A 156 4.51 -3.91 6.07
CA ALA A 156 3.41 -4.17 6.99
C ALA A 156 2.20 -4.85 6.31
N PHE A 157 2.16 -4.83 4.99
CA PHE A 157 1.15 -5.50 4.19
C PHE A 157 1.29 -7.04 4.24
N ILE A 158 2.50 -7.58 4.40
CA ILE A 158 2.75 -9.03 4.43
C ILE A 158 2.04 -9.72 5.60
N PRO A 159 2.15 -9.26 6.87
CA PRO A 159 1.36 -9.81 7.98
C PRO A 159 -0.15 -9.66 7.81
N LEU A 160 -0.62 -8.55 7.21
CA LEU A 160 -2.03 -8.32 6.91
C LEU A 160 -2.55 -9.36 5.88
N GLN A 161 -1.77 -9.65 4.84
CA GLN A 161 -2.09 -10.71 3.87
C GLN A 161 -2.14 -12.09 4.53
N ALA A 162 -1.18 -12.41 5.40
CA ALA A 162 -1.17 -13.67 6.13
C ALA A 162 -2.40 -13.82 7.04
N LEU A 163 -2.86 -12.73 7.68
CA LEU A 163 -4.05 -12.72 8.53
C LEU A 163 -5.31 -13.09 7.74
N PHE A 164 -5.45 -12.61 6.52
CA PHE A 164 -6.62 -12.85 5.66
C PHE A 164 -6.37 -13.83 4.52
N SER A 165 -5.28 -14.60 4.57
CA SER A 165 -5.01 -15.65 3.59
C SER A 165 -5.99 -16.82 3.66
N LEU A 166 -6.65 -17.00 4.80
CA LEU A 166 -7.61 -18.08 5.08
C LEU A 166 -7.06 -19.49 4.76
N LYS A 167 -5.74 -19.66 4.69
CA LYS A 167 -5.08 -20.94 4.41
C LYS A 167 -5.59 -22.07 5.34
N TRP A 168 -5.78 -21.74 6.60
CA TRP A 168 -6.26 -22.67 7.61
C TRP A 168 -7.71 -23.16 7.38
N LEU A 169 -8.51 -22.43 6.58
CA LEU A 169 -9.90 -22.75 6.28
C LEU A 169 -10.05 -23.42 4.91
N VAL A 170 -9.32 -22.94 3.90
CA VAL A 170 -9.51 -23.38 2.51
C VAL A 170 -8.32 -24.15 1.94
N SER A 171 -7.29 -24.42 2.75
CA SER A 171 -6.03 -25.12 2.40
C SER A 171 -5.19 -24.41 1.31
N GLN A 172 -5.60 -23.21 0.88
CA GLN A 172 -4.94 -22.37 -0.10
C GLN A 172 -4.72 -20.97 0.52
N SER A 173 -3.54 -20.40 0.37
CA SER A 173 -3.28 -19.02 0.77
C SER A 173 -3.88 -18.07 -0.26
N MET A 174 -5.00 -17.41 0.10
CA MET A 174 -5.71 -16.48 -0.77
C MET A 174 -5.19 -15.05 -0.58
N HIS A 175 -5.19 -14.26 -1.65
CA HIS A 175 -4.70 -12.88 -1.66
C HIS A 175 -5.79 -11.93 -2.16
N THR A 176 -6.74 -11.61 -1.30
CA THR A 176 -7.95 -10.86 -1.66
C THR A 176 -7.95 -9.42 -1.13
N VAL A 177 -6.98 -9.04 -0.30
CA VAL A 177 -6.96 -7.72 0.37
C VAL A 177 -6.80 -6.56 -0.62
N ASN A 178 -5.95 -6.69 -1.66
CA ASN A 178 -5.80 -5.65 -2.68
C ASN A 178 -7.10 -5.41 -3.45
N GLY A 179 -7.80 -6.48 -3.81
CA GLY A 179 -9.11 -6.39 -4.45
C GLY A 179 -10.16 -5.77 -3.54
N PHE A 180 -10.18 -6.14 -2.24
CA PHE A 180 -11.06 -5.54 -1.24
C PHE A 180 -10.87 -4.02 -1.17
N VAL A 181 -9.63 -3.55 -1.01
CA VAL A 181 -9.31 -2.12 -0.93
C VAL A 181 -9.67 -1.40 -2.22
N ALA A 182 -9.41 -2.01 -3.38
CA ALA A 182 -9.79 -1.43 -4.67
C ALA A 182 -11.32 -1.30 -4.80
N CYS A 183 -12.10 -2.31 -4.37
CA CYS A 183 -13.55 -2.27 -4.36
C CYS A 183 -14.09 -1.16 -3.44
N GLU A 184 -13.57 -1.03 -2.24
CA GLU A 184 -13.92 0.03 -1.29
C GLU A 184 -13.58 1.42 -1.84
N MET A 185 -12.42 1.56 -2.48
CA MET A 185 -12.03 2.81 -3.12
C MET A 185 -12.92 3.17 -4.31
N LEU A 186 -13.34 2.19 -5.12
CA LEU A 186 -14.32 2.41 -6.20
C LEU A 186 -15.67 2.81 -5.63
N TRP A 187 -16.13 2.13 -4.57
CA TRP A 187 -17.37 2.47 -3.88
C TRP A 187 -17.36 3.91 -3.39
N TYR A 188 -16.30 4.31 -2.71
CA TYR A 188 -16.11 5.67 -2.23
C TYR A 188 -16.02 6.69 -3.39
N ALA A 189 -15.14 6.43 -4.36
CA ALA A 189 -14.86 7.36 -5.44
C ALA A 189 -16.04 7.57 -6.40
N ILE A 190 -16.84 6.52 -6.68
CA ILE A 190 -18.02 6.59 -7.51
C ILE A 190 -19.21 7.14 -6.70
N GLY A 191 -19.45 6.60 -5.50
CA GLY A 191 -20.63 6.92 -4.69
C GLY A 191 -20.67 8.37 -4.18
N THR A 192 -19.52 9.04 -4.09
CA THR A 192 -19.41 10.43 -3.60
C THR A 192 -19.00 11.43 -4.68
N ASN A 193 -18.92 11.03 -5.95
CA ASN A 193 -18.45 11.89 -7.04
C ASN A 193 -19.56 12.84 -7.52
N ARG A 194 -19.28 14.14 -7.52
CA ARG A 194 -20.26 15.19 -7.90
C ARG A 194 -20.55 15.23 -9.39
N PHE A 195 -19.72 14.67 -10.26
CA PHE A 195 -20.04 14.48 -11.67
C PHE A 195 -21.33 13.65 -11.86
N LEU A 196 -21.62 12.76 -10.91
CA LEU A 196 -22.75 11.85 -10.96
C LEU A 196 -23.99 12.38 -10.23
N THR A 197 -23.81 13.11 -9.14
CA THR A 197 -24.93 13.54 -8.26
C THR A 197 -25.65 14.80 -8.76
N LYS A 198 -25.05 15.57 -9.67
CA LYS A 198 -25.58 16.82 -10.28
C LYS A 198 -25.98 17.93 -9.27
N GLU A 199 -25.92 17.68 -7.97
CA GLU A 199 -26.46 18.56 -6.93
C GLU A 199 -25.51 19.67 -6.49
N LYS A 200 -24.21 19.54 -6.77
CA LYS A 200 -23.16 20.48 -6.31
C LYS A 200 -22.17 20.78 -7.44
N PRO A 201 -21.53 21.94 -7.42
CA PRO A 201 -20.46 22.21 -8.39
C PRO A 201 -19.34 21.19 -8.20
N VAL A 202 -18.77 20.74 -9.32
CA VAL A 202 -17.62 19.84 -9.36
C VAL A 202 -16.42 20.52 -8.70
N GLN A 203 -15.68 19.78 -7.90
CA GLN A 203 -14.53 20.26 -7.15
C GLN A 203 -13.27 19.45 -7.46
N THR A 204 -12.11 19.90 -7.01
CA THR A 204 -10.81 19.25 -7.27
C THR A 204 -10.78 17.81 -6.75
N SER A 205 -11.43 17.52 -5.60
CA SER A 205 -11.51 16.15 -5.06
C SER A 205 -12.23 15.18 -6.01
N ASP A 206 -13.16 15.64 -6.85
CA ASP A 206 -13.87 14.78 -7.82
C ASP A 206 -12.93 14.31 -8.94
N PHE A 207 -11.99 15.16 -9.38
CA PHE A 207 -10.96 14.78 -10.36
C PHE A 207 -9.94 13.81 -9.74
N LEU A 208 -9.61 13.97 -8.45
CA LEU A 208 -8.77 13.01 -7.73
C LEU A 208 -9.44 11.64 -7.60
N LYS A 209 -10.75 11.60 -7.31
CA LYS A 209 -11.53 10.35 -7.29
C LYS A 209 -11.48 9.67 -8.67
N LEU A 210 -11.64 10.45 -9.73
CA LEU A 210 -11.54 9.96 -11.11
C LEU A 210 -10.14 9.39 -11.40
N ALA A 211 -9.08 10.08 -10.97
CA ALA A 211 -7.70 9.61 -11.10
C ALA A 211 -7.47 8.26 -10.41
N VAL A 212 -8.04 8.04 -9.21
CA VAL A 212 -7.97 6.77 -8.50
C VAL A 212 -8.75 5.67 -9.23
N ILE A 213 -9.92 5.96 -9.80
CA ILE A 213 -10.68 5.00 -10.63
C ILE A 213 -9.83 4.56 -11.82
N ILE A 214 -9.21 5.51 -12.55
CA ILE A 214 -8.32 5.21 -13.69
C ILE A 214 -7.14 4.35 -13.24
N TYR A 215 -6.52 4.68 -12.10
CA TYR A 215 -5.42 3.92 -11.54
C TYR A 215 -5.81 2.45 -11.28
N ILE A 216 -6.97 2.21 -10.63
CA ILE A 216 -7.48 0.85 -10.36
C ILE A 216 -7.68 0.07 -11.66
N VAL A 217 -8.32 0.70 -12.65
CA VAL A 217 -8.60 0.07 -13.95
C VAL A 217 -7.31 -0.30 -14.69
N MET A 218 -6.31 0.59 -14.71
CA MET A 218 -5.03 0.32 -15.37
C MET A 218 -4.22 -0.78 -14.66
N ASN A 219 -4.39 -0.93 -13.34
CA ASN A 219 -3.68 -1.93 -12.53
C ASN A 219 -4.55 -3.13 -12.13
N ARG A 220 -5.67 -3.37 -12.83
CA ARG A 220 -6.64 -4.43 -12.49
C ARG A 220 -6.03 -5.84 -12.38
N SER A 221 -5.04 -6.17 -13.22
CA SER A 221 -4.35 -7.47 -13.16
C SER A 221 -3.53 -7.68 -11.87
N MET A 222 -3.23 -6.60 -11.14
CA MET A 222 -2.49 -6.68 -9.87
C MET A 222 -3.39 -6.99 -8.67
N LEU A 223 -4.72 -6.99 -8.83
CA LEU A 223 -5.67 -7.17 -7.73
C LEU A 223 -5.67 -8.59 -7.16
N SER A 224 -5.29 -9.60 -7.95
CA SER A 224 -5.12 -10.99 -7.49
C SER A 224 -3.82 -11.23 -6.75
N SER A 225 -2.87 -10.29 -6.82
CA SER A 225 -1.51 -10.46 -6.29
C SER A 225 -1.34 -9.75 -4.95
N PRO A 226 -0.55 -10.29 -4.00
CA PRO A 226 -0.22 -9.61 -2.75
C PRO A 226 0.83 -8.52 -2.93
N SER A 227 0.69 -7.71 -3.98
CA SER A 227 1.58 -6.59 -4.25
C SER A 227 1.43 -5.50 -3.21
N THR A 228 2.53 -5.09 -2.61
CA THR A 228 2.58 -3.98 -1.64
C THR A 228 2.32 -2.63 -2.30
N ASP A 229 2.56 -2.52 -3.62
CA ASP A 229 2.39 -1.30 -4.41
C ASP A 229 0.93 -0.86 -4.44
N THR A 230 0.01 -1.79 -4.73
CA THR A 230 -1.41 -1.51 -4.90
C THR A 230 -2.01 -0.87 -3.65
N MET A 231 -1.82 -1.50 -2.49
CA MET A 231 -2.34 -1.00 -1.22
C MET A 231 -1.76 0.37 -0.86
N ALA A 232 -0.45 0.53 -0.96
CA ALA A 232 0.24 1.77 -0.60
C ALA A 232 -0.18 2.94 -1.51
N LEU A 233 -0.27 2.73 -2.82
CA LEU A 233 -0.61 3.79 -3.78
C LEU A 233 -2.10 4.13 -3.77
N LEU A 234 -3.00 3.19 -3.51
CA LEU A 234 -4.42 3.50 -3.25
C LEU A 234 -4.58 4.35 -2.00
N LEU A 235 -3.84 4.05 -0.93
CA LEU A 235 -3.84 4.87 0.29
C LEU A 235 -3.32 6.29 0.02
N VAL A 236 -2.27 6.46 -0.81
CA VAL A 236 -1.80 7.77 -1.26
C VAL A 236 -2.93 8.54 -1.95
N GLY A 237 -3.60 7.93 -2.92
CA GLY A 237 -4.74 8.53 -3.61
C GLY A 237 -5.84 8.95 -2.64
N TYR A 238 -6.21 8.06 -1.71
CA TYR A 238 -7.21 8.31 -0.67
C TYR A 238 -6.85 9.54 0.18
N ILE A 239 -5.61 9.62 0.66
CA ILE A 239 -5.17 10.74 1.51
C ILE A 239 -5.25 12.08 0.77
N PHE A 240 -4.84 12.13 -0.50
CA PHE A 240 -4.97 13.34 -1.31
C PHE A 240 -6.44 13.75 -1.51
N ILE A 241 -7.33 12.80 -1.78
CA ILE A 241 -8.77 13.07 -1.88
C ILE A 241 -9.29 13.67 -0.57
N LYS A 242 -8.98 13.04 0.59
CA LYS A 242 -9.46 13.51 1.90
C LYS A 242 -8.88 14.88 2.26
N CYS A 243 -7.61 15.15 1.97
CA CYS A 243 -7.02 16.47 2.18
C CYS A 243 -7.76 17.55 1.38
N MET A 244 -8.09 17.29 0.12
CA MET A 244 -8.87 18.23 -0.69
C MET A 244 -10.31 18.36 -0.20
N GLU A 245 -10.99 17.27 0.12
CA GLU A 245 -12.34 17.31 0.70
C GLU A 245 -12.41 18.12 1.99
N PHE A 246 -11.39 18.04 2.86
CA PHE A 246 -11.34 18.82 4.08
C PHE A 246 -11.21 20.33 3.81
N ILE A 247 -10.50 20.72 2.76
CA ILE A 247 -10.41 22.13 2.35
C ILE A 247 -11.73 22.60 1.71
N GLU A 248 -12.25 21.82 0.77
CA GLU A 248 -13.44 22.15 -0.02
C GLU A 248 -14.71 22.25 0.82
N ASN A 249 -14.82 21.45 1.88
CA ASN A 249 -15.96 21.44 2.80
C ASN A 249 -15.69 22.24 4.10
N ASP A 250 -14.57 23.02 4.16
CA ASP A 250 -14.15 23.81 5.31
C ASP A 250 -14.12 23.02 6.65
N ILE A 251 -13.66 21.76 6.58
CA ILE A 251 -13.56 20.89 7.74
C ILE A 251 -12.36 21.33 8.59
N GLN A 252 -12.63 21.92 9.75
CA GLN A 252 -11.61 22.45 10.69
C GLN A 252 -11.23 21.45 11.79
N ASP A 253 -11.59 20.18 11.64
CA ASP A 253 -11.33 19.15 12.64
C ASP A 253 -9.84 18.74 12.66
N THR A 254 -9.12 19.20 13.70
CA THR A 254 -7.70 18.87 13.90
C THR A 254 -7.49 17.36 14.09
N ARG A 255 -8.44 16.65 14.74
CA ARG A 255 -8.33 15.21 15.00
C ARG A 255 -8.48 14.38 13.72
N ALA A 256 -9.40 14.78 12.84
CA ALA A 256 -9.50 14.16 11.52
C ALA A 256 -8.19 14.32 10.72
N ARG A 257 -7.54 15.49 10.81
CA ARG A 257 -6.23 15.72 10.17
C ARG A 257 -5.10 14.90 10.81
N ILE A 258 -5.08 14.80 12.15
CA ILE A 258 -4.15 13.90 12.86
C ILE A 258 -4.35 12.45 12.40
N THR A 259 -5.59 12.01 12.25
CA THR A 259 -5.90 10.66 11.76
C THR A 259 -5.34 10.45 10.36
N LEU A 260 -5.44 11.43 9.44
CA LEU A 260 -4.80 11.31 8.13
C LEU A 260 -3.28 11.17 8.23
N VAL A 261 -2.63 11.87 9.16
CA VAL A 261 -1.17 11.72 9.38
C VAL A 261 -0.83 10.33 9.95
N ILE A 262 -1.65 9.78 10.82
CA ILE A 262 -1.48 8.39 11.29
C ILE A 262 -1.61 7.42 10.11
N LEU A 263 -2.55 7.65 9.19
CA LEU A 263 -2.68 6.86 7.95
C LEU A 263 -1.48 7.05 7.00
N VAL A 264 -0.87 8.24 6.97
CA VAL A 264 0.42 8.44 6.26
C VAL A 264 1.52 7.59 6.88
N ALA A 265 1.66 7.61 8.21
CA ALA A 265 2.63 6.76 8.91
C ALA A 265 2.40 5.27 8.60
N TRP A 266 1.14 4.83 8.58
CA TRP A 266 0.78 3.50 8.12
C TRP A 266 1.23 3.25 6.67
N GLY A 267 0.96 4.16 5.75
CA GLY A 267 1.42 4.07 4.37
C GLY A 267 2.94 3.89 4.22
N VAL A 268 3.72 4.60 5.05
CA VAL A 268 5.19 4.44 5.08
C VAL A 268 5.58 3.01 5.52
N THR A 269 4.87 2.41 6.48
CA THR A 269 5.13 1.01 6.88
C THR A 269 4.71 -0.01 5.81
N LEU A 270 3.74 0.32 4.96
CA LEU A 270 3.37 -0.50 3.80
C LEU A 270 4.46 -0.43 2.73
N LYS A 271 4.94 0.78 2.43
CA LYS A 271 5.99 1.01 1.43
C LYS A 271 6.71 2.34 1.67
N LEU A 272 8.04 2.31 1.74
CA LEU A 272 8.87 3.50 2.00
C LEU A 272 8.72 4.61 0.94
N SER A 273 8.29 4.29 -0.27
CA SER A 273 8.01 5.29 -1.32
C SER A 273 6.87 6.27 -0.97
N VAL A 274 6.10 5.99 0.09
CA VAL A 274 5.08 6.90 0.64
C VAL A 274 5.70 7.98 1.55
N ALA A 275 6.96 7.84 1.96
CA ALA A 275 7.64 8.75 2.90
C ALA A 275 7.52 10.26 2.56
N PRO A 276 7.53 10.73 1.29
CA PRO A 276 7.31 12.15 0.98
C PRO A 276 6.02 12.72 1.56
N MET A 277 4.98 11.90 1.71
CA MET A 277 3.70 12.33 2.31
C MET A 277 3.82 12.66 3.80
N ALA A 278 4.91 12.28 4.47
CA ALA A 278 5.15 12.66 5.87
C ALA A 278 5.19 14.19 6.06
N MET A 279 5.44 14.98 5.02
CA MET A 279 5.33 16.44 5.06
C MET A 279 3.93 16.90 5.50
N LEU A 280 2.88 16.12 5.25
CA LEU A 280 1.51 16.45 5.67
C LEU A 280 1.37 16.59 7.18
N VAL A 281 2.32 16.09 7.99
CA VAL A 281 2.36 16.28 9.44
C VAL A 281 2.50 17.75 9.85
N LEU A 282 3.14 18.57 9.02
CA LEU A 282 3.45 19.97 9.35
C LEU A 282 2.18 20.80 9.61
N TYR A 283 1.10 20.53 8.88
CA TYR A 283 -0.13 21.29 9.04
C TYR A 283 -0.87 21.02 10.36
N PRO A 284 -1.18 19.76 10.77
CA PRO A 284 -1.75 19.54 12.08
C PRO A 284 -0.82 19.93 13.24
N VAL A 285 0.51 19.77 13.10
CA VAL A 285 1.48 20.27 14.10
C VAL A 285 1.36 21.78 14.26
N TRP A 286 1.25 22.53 13.17
CA TRP A 286 1.01 23.98 13.23
C TRP A 286 -0.32 24.32 13.91
N LEU A 287 -1.41 23.57 13.64
CA LEU A 287 -2.70 23.75 14.31
C LEU A 287 -2.61 23.47 15.83
N ILE A 288 -1.91 22.39 16.20
CA ILE A 288 -1.68 22.02 17.61
C ILE A 288 -0.92 23.13 18.33
N TYR A 289 0.14 23.66 17.68
CA TYR A 289 0.93 24.78 18.20
C TYR A 289 0.07 26.04 18.37
N LYS A 290 -0.61 26.46 17.31
CA LYS A 290 -1.48 27.66 17.33
C LYS A 290 -2.58 27.58 18.40
N ASN A 291 -3.18 26.42 18.59
CA ASN A 291 -4.28 26.21 19.53
C ASN A 291 -3.81 25.80 20.94
N GLN A 292 -2.51 25.72 21.20
CA GLN A 292 -1.90 25.30 22.48
C GLN A 292 -2.40 23.93 22.99
N LYS A 293 -2.67 22.97 22.07
CA LYS A 293 -3.29 21.67 22.39
C LYS A 293 -2.29 20.51 22.45
N TRP A 294 -1.04 20.77 22.83
CA TRP A 294 0.01 19.74 22.87
C TRP A 294 -0.31 18.55 23.76
N ARG A 295 -0.91 18.79 24.95
CA ARG A 295 -1.23 17.70 25.89
C ARG A 295 -2.33 16.75 25.38
N SER A 296 -3.23 17.19 24.52
CA SER A 296 -4.37 16.38 24.06
C SER A 296 -4.21 15.91 22.60
N GLU A 297 -3.90 16.81 21.70
CA GLU A 297 -3.79 16.52 20.27
C GLU A 297 -2.36 16.17 19.85
N GLY A 298 -1.36 16.80 20.48
CA GLY A 298 0.06 16.44 20.27
C GLY A 298 0.37 15.05 20.79
N SER A 299 -0.10 14.70 22.00
CA SER A 299 0.06 13.33 22.52
C SER A 299 -0.66 12.28 21.65
N LEU A 300 -1.84 12.61 21.14
CA LEU A 300 -2.58 11.73 20.23
C LEU A 300 -1.79 11.47 18.92
N LEU A 301 -1.24 12.54 18.33
CA LEU A 301 -0.42 12.44 17.11
C LEU A 301 0.80 11.53 17.34
N ILE A 302 1.55 11.80 18.42
CA ILE A 302 2.76 11.01 18.75
C ILE A 302 2.40 9.55 19.04
N ALA A 303 1.41 9.31 19.92
CA ALA A 303 0.97 7.97 20.26
C ALA A 303 0.47 7.20 19.04
N GLY A 304 -0.31 7.84 18.17
CA GLY A 304 -0.80 7.22 16.93
C GLY A 304 0.33 6.82 15.98
N ILE A 305 1.30 7.70 15.74
CA ILE A 305 2.47 7.40 14.89
C ILE A 305 3.28 6.26 15.52
N LEU A 306 3.56 6.30 16.82
CA LEU A 306 4.32 5.26 17.51
C LEU A 306 3.60 3.91 17.48
N THR A 307 2.28 3.88 17.67
CA THR A 307 1.48 2.64 17.60
C THR A 307 1.64 1.95 16.25
N VAL A 308 1.73 2.70 15.17
CA VAL A 308 1.90 2.17 13.82
C VAL A 308 3.36 1.81 13.52
N ALA A 309 4.30 2.68 13.90
CA ALA A 309 5.70 2.54 13.51
C ALA A 309 6.48 1.52 14.35
N LEU A 310 6.23 1.43 15.67
CA LEU A 310 7.03 0.58 16.57
C LEU A 310 6.97 -0.91 16.21
N PRO A 311 5.81 -1.55 15.97
CA PRO A 311 5.78 -2.96 15.58
C PRO A 311 6.55 -3.22 14.28
N TRP A 312 6.46 -2.30 13.32
CA TRP A 312 7.17 -2.37 12.05
C TRP A 312 8.69 -2.25 12.25
N MET A 313 9.15 -1.30 13.06
CA MET A 313 10.56 -1.12 13.39
C MET A 313 11.14 -2.34 14.13
N ILE A 314 10.41 -2.87 15.12
CA ILE A 314 10.83 -4.09 15.84
C ILE A 314 10.97 -5.27 14.87
N ARG A 315 9.99 -5.47 13.97
CA ARG A 315 10.08 -6.50 12.93
C ARG A 315 11.28 -6.29 12.02
N SER A 316 11.57 -5.04 11.63
CA SER A 316 12.73 -4.71 10.77
C SER A 316 14.03 -5.14 11.43
N VAL A 317 14.23 -4.83 12.72
CA VAL A 317 15.41 -5.26 13.49
C VAL A 317 15.49 -6.79 13.57
N LEU A 318 14.37 -7.47 13.82
CA LEU A 318 14.36 -8.93 13.89
C LEU A 318 14.71 -9.58 12.55
N ILE A 319 14.22 -9.04 11.44
CA ILE A 319 14.43 -9.63 10.11
C ILE A 319 15.80 -9.29 9.53
N SER A 320 16.31 -8.06 9.75
CA SER A 320 17.51 -7.55 9.08
C SER A 320 18.64 -7.12 9.99
N GLY A 321 18.37 -6.84 11.28
CA GLY A 321 19.30 -6.21 12.21
C GLY A 321 19.32 -4.68 12.13
N TYR A 322 18.52 -4.05 11.24
CA TYR A 322 18.44 -2.59 11.07
C TYR A 322 17.06 -2.05 11.40
N LEU A 323 17.02 -0.82 11.92
CA LEU A 323 15.75 -0.17 12.28
C LEU A 323 14.87 0.08 11.06
N ILE A 324 15.47 0.49 9.95
CA ILE A 324 14.79 0.77 8.66
C ILE A 324 15.63 0.19 7.52
N TYR A 325 15.26 -0.98 7.02
CA TYR A 325 15.92 -1.56 5.84
C TYR A 325 15.45 -0.86 4.56
N PRO A 326 16.31 -0.58 3.56
CA PRO A 326 17.75 -0.89 3.48
C PRO A 326 18.68 0.28 3.89
N TYR A 327 18.33 1.08 4.86
CA TYR A 327 19.12 2.23 5.30
C TYR A 327 20.06 1.86 6.46
N SER A 328 21.37 1.74 6.17
CA SER A 328 22.41 1.42 7.14
C SER A 328 22.82 2.59 8.04
N VAL A 329 22.39 3.82 7.72
CA VAL A 329 22.79 5.04 8.46
C VAL A 329 22.32 5.02 9.93
N ILE A 330 21.17 4.36 10.21
CA ILE A 330 20.66 4.21 11.58
C ILE A 330 21.03 2.81 12.07
N ASP A 331 22.30 2.63 12.43
CA ASP A 331 22.86 1.39 12.93
C ASP A 331 22.91 1.38 14.46
N LEU A 332 21.82 0.97 15.10
CA LEU A 332 21.66 0.99 16.56
C LEU A 332 21.87 -0.40 17.22
N PHE A 333 21.86 -1.48 16.45
CA PHE A 333 21.78 -2.83 16.99
C PHE A 333 22.96 -3.70 16.54
N GLN A 334 23.66 -4.31 17.51
CA GLN A 334 24.70 -5.31 17.25
C GLN A 334 24.12 -6.68 17.59
N VAL A 335 23.69 -7.40 16.56
CA VAL A 335 23.03 -8.71 16.67
C VAL A 335 23.72 -9.73 15.75
N ASP A 336 23.72 -11.00 16.14
CA ASP A 336 24.40 -12.07 15.40
C ASP A 336 23.78 -12.34 14.00
N TRP A 337 22.51 -11.97 13.81
CA TRP A 337 21.78 -12.10 12.53
C TRP A 337 21.79 -10.85 11.66
N LYS A 338 22.58 -9.86 11.98
CA LYS A 338 22.65 -8.61 11.22
C LYS A 338 23.12 -8.87 9.79
N MET A 339 22.38 -8.31 8.84
CA MET A 339 22.72 -8.37 7.41
C MET A 339 23.99 -7.54 7.12
N PRO A 340 24.89 -7.99 6.24
CA PRO A 340 26.05 -7.19 5.83
C PRO A 340 25.61 -5.89 5.14
N GLU A 341 26.28 -4.78 5.45
CA GLU A 341 25.99 -3.47 4.86
C GLU A 341 26.14 -3.47 3.32
N ALA A 342 27.06 -4.27 2.81
CA ALA A 342 27.26 -4.44 1.37
C ALA A 342 25.99 -4.93 0.66
N VAL A 343 25.22 -5.83 1.28
CA VAL A 343 23.93 -6.33 0.75
C VAL A 343 22.89 -5.22 0.70
N LEU A 344 22.82 -4.37 1.73
CA LEU A 344 21.90 -3.24 1.76
C LEU A 344 22.23 -2.23 0.65
N ASN A 345 23.51 -1.96 0.45
CA ASN A 345 23.97 -1.03 -0.59
C ASN A 345 23.73 -1.61 -1.99
N TYR A 346 23.93 -2.91 -2.18
CA TYR A 346 23.62 -3.60 -3.42
C TYR A 346 22.12 -3.49 -3.75
N ASP A 347 21.24 -3.77 -2.79
CA ASP A 347 19.78 -3.68 -2.97
C ASP A 347 19.32 -2.27 -3.37
N LYS A 348 19.87 -1.22 -2.73
CA LYS A 348 19.59 0.18 -3.13
C LYS A 348 19.98 0.46 -4.58
N ILE A 349 21.17 0.00 -4.98
CA ILE A 349 21.67 0.17 -6.34
C ILE A 349 20.78 -0.58 -7.32
N GLU A 350 20.42 -1.82 -6.99
CA GLU A 350 19.55 -2.67 -7.83
C GLU A 350 18.18 -1.99 -8.05
N ILE A 351 17.53 -1.52 -6.98
CA ILE A 351 16.25 -0.81 -7.07
C ILE A 351 16.35 0.40 -8.01
N MET A 352 17.40 1.22 -7.89
CA MET A 352 17.58 2.41 -8.73
C MET A 352 17.85 2.04 -10.19
N VAL A 353 18.71 1.08 -10.43
CA VAL A 353 19.11 0.62 -11.79
C VAL A 353 17.90 0.01 -12.52
N TRP A 354 17.17 -0.89 -11.87
CA TRP A 354 15.95 -1.46 -12.43
C TRP A 354 14.86 -0.39 -12.64
N GLY A 355 14.74 0.55 -11.71
CA GLY A 355 13.83 1.69 -11.86
C GLY A 355 14.13 2.53 -13.10
N ARG A 356 15.39 2.68 -13.46
CA ARG A 356 15.88 3.40 -14.64
C ARG A 356 15.91 2.55 -15.92
N ALA A 357 15.42 1.31 -15.88
CA ALA A 357 15.44 0.33 -16.99
C ALA A 357 16.84 -0.04 -17.50
N LEU A 358 17.89 0.09 -16.68
CA LEU A 358 19.28 -0.15 -17.09
C LEU A 358 19.69 -1.63 -17.02
N LYS A 359 19.05 -2.43 -16.15
CA LYS A 359 19.28 -3.90 -16.03
C LYS A 359 20.69 -4.35 -15.59
N ASP A 360 21.65 -3.44 -15.42
CA ASP A 360 23.03 -3.72 -15.01
C ASP A 360 23.46 -2.76 -13.92
N THR A 361 23.80 -3.29 -12.74
CA THR A 361 24.20 -2.49 -11.57
C THR A 361 25.48 -1.69 -11.77
N SER A 362 26.34 -2.06 -12.73
CA SER A 362 27.53 -1.29 -13.09
C SER A 362 27.18 0.10 -13.66
N LEU A 363 25.98 0.27 -14.21
CA LEU A 363 25.48 1.52 -14.81
C LEU A 363 24.85 2.47 -13.77
N TYR A 364 24.96 2.17 -12.49
CA TYR A 364 24.38 2.97 -11.40
C TYR A 364 24.73 4.45 -11.46
N ASN A 365 25.99 4.77 -11.83
CA ASN A 365 26.52 6.14 -11.86
C ASN A 365 26.16 6.94 -13.13
N MET A 366 25.36 6.37 -14.04
CA MET A 366 24.91 7.12 -15.22
C MET A 366 24.17 8.40 -14.83
N LYS A 367 24.51 9.50 -15.55
CA LYS A 367 23.88 10.81 -15.34
C LYS A 367 22.47 10.84 -15.93
N LEU A 368 21.64 11.79 -15.50
CA LEU A 368 20.25 11.91 -15.92
C LEU A 368 20.09 11.91 -17.46
N TRP A 369 20.91 12.65 -18.17
CA TRP A 369 20.83 12.76 -19.65
C TRP A 369 21.29 11.49 -20.38
N GLU A 370 21.99 10.57 -19.70
CA GLU A 370 22.43 9.29 -20.24
C GLU A 370 21.34 8.21 -20.06
N TRP A 371 20.77 8.08 -18.85
CA TRP A 371 19.78 7.04 -18.59
C TRP A 371 18.34 7.45 -18.96
N PHE A 372 17.97 8.73 -18.96
CA PHE A 372 16.60 9.17 -19.24
C PHE A 372 16.11 8.75 -20.63
N PRO A 373 16.89 8.90 -21.73
CA PRO A 373 16.47 8.42 -23.04
C PRO A 373 16.23 6.90 -23.10
N ILE A 374 17.02 6.11 -22.34
CA ILE A 374 16.86 4.65 -22.26
C ILE A 374 15.54 4.34 -21.54
N TRP A 375 15.33 4.94 -20.39
CA TRP A 375 14.11 4.79 -19.60
C TRP A 375 12.86 5.21 -20.40
N PHE A 376 12.90 6.36 -21.08
CA PHE A 376 11.76 6.87 -21.85
C PHE A 376 11.40 5.94 -23.03
N ARG A 377 12.39 5.36 -23.69
CA ARG A 377 12.16 4.39 -24.78
C ARG A 377 11.69 3.03 -24.29
N SER A 378 12.03 2.64 -23.06
CA SER A 378 11.62 1.36 -22.48
C SER A 378 10.16 1.35 -22.04
N ASN A 379 9.56 2.51 -21.78
CA ASN A 379 8.18 2.64 -21.39
C ASN A 379 7.21 2.57 -22.58
N SER A 380 5.98 2.15 -22.34
CA SER A 380 4.93 2.21 -23.36
C SER A 380 4.56 3.66 -23.69
N THR A 381 4.04 3.87 -24.91
CA THR A 381 3.58 5.20 -25.37
C THR A 381 2.58 5.82 -24.41
N ILE A 382 1.65 5.03 -23.86
CA ILE A 382 0.65 5.51 -22.89
C ILE A 382 1.32 6.05 -21.63
N PHE A 383 2.30 5.34 -21.08
CA PHE A 383 3.04 5.79 -19.89
C PHE A 383 3.86 7.04 -20.16
N ASN A 384 4.47 7.17 -21.34
CA ASN A 384 5.18 8.38 -21.73
C ASN A 384 4.24 9.59 -21.86
N ILE A 385 3.05 9.42 -22.41
CA ILE A 385 2.03 10.46 -22.45
C ILE A 385 1.61 10.90 -21.05
N ILE A 386 1.32 9.95 -20.15
CA ILE A 386 0.96 10.24 -18.76
C ILE A 386 2.10 11.00 -18.06
N PHE A 387 3.35 10.60 -18.26
CA PHE A 387 4.51 11.28 -17.69
C PHE A 387 4.63 12.73 -18.19
N ILE A 388 4.51 12.96 -19.51
CA ILE A 388 4.55 14.31 -20.10
C ILE A 388 3.41 15.18 -19.55
N LEU A 389 2.19 14.63 -19.46
CA LEU A 389 1.05 15.34 -18.89
C LEU A 389 1.25 15.65 -17.40
N ALA A 390 1.87 14.76 -16.63
CA ALA A 390 2.18 15.00 -15.23
C ALA A 390 3.22 16.11 -15.05
N VAL A 391 4.26 16.16 -15.91
CA VAL A 391 5.24 17.26 -15.92
C VAL A 391 4.59 18.60 -16.29
N ALA A 392 3.73 18.62 -17.30
CA ALA A 392 2.97 19.80 -17.68
C ALA A 392 2.05 20.27 -16.53
N ALA A 393 1.34 19.35 -15.89
CA ALA A 393 0.50 19.61 -14.72
C ALA A 393 1.31 20.18 -13.55
N MET A 394 2.50 19.64 -13.29
CA MET A 394 3.43 20.17 -12.27
C MET A 394 3.78 21.64 -12.55
N LEU A 395 4.11 21.99 -13.80
CA LEU A 395 4.41 23.38 -14.18
C LEU A 395 3.20 24.31 -14.00
N VAL A 396 2.00 23.85 -14.35
CA VAL A 396 0.74 24.59 -14.13
C VAL A 396 0.51 24.82 -12.64
N LEU A 397 0.70 23.81 -11.79
CA LEU A 397 0.54 23.94 -10.34
C LEU A 397 1.59 24.89 -9.73
N LEU A 398 2.84 24.84 -10.16
CA LEU A 398 3.88 25.77 -9.74
C LEU A 398 3.51 27.22 -10.10
N PHE A 399 3.01 27.46 -11.33
CA PHE A 399 2.53 28.77 -11.74
C PHE A 399 1.34 29.25 -10.89
N HIS A 400 0.38 28.36 -10.60
CA HIS A 400 -0.74 28.64 -9.70
C HIS A 400 -0.29 29.03 -8.30
N MET A 401 0.71 28.37 -7.74
CA MET A 401 1.27 28.67 -6.41
C MET A 401 1.90 30.05 -6.34
N VAL A 402 2.63 30.46 -7.38
CA VAL A 402 3.26 31.79 -7.45
C VAL A 402 2.21 32.91 -7.54
N SER A 403 1.09 32.66 -8.23
CA SER A 403 0.01 33.64 -8.43
C SER A 403 -0.98 33.75 -7.24
N ALA A 404 -0.96 32.82 -6.30
CA ALA A 404 -1.97 32.65 -5.25
C ALA A 404 -1.44 33.01 -3.84
N VAL A 405 -1.35 34.31 -3.52
CA VAL A 405 -0.81 34.82 -2.20
C VAL A 405 -1.89 35.01 -1.14
N LYS A 406 -3.07 34.36 -1.21
CA LYS A 406 -4.16 34.51 -0.23
C LYS A 406 -4.30 33.32 0.73
N LEU A 407 -4.65 33.58 1.99
CA LEU A 407 -4.55 32.66 3.15
C LEU A 407 -5.28 31.27 3.01
N LYS A 408 -6.43 31.20 2.33
CA LYS A 408 -7.09 29.92 2.01
C LYS A 408 -6.38 29.11 0.95
N GLU A 409 -5.62 29.75 0.11
CA GLU A 409 -4.84 29.15 -0.97
C GLU A 409 -3.52 28.55 -0.47
N ASN A 410 -3.01 28.97 0.70
CA ASN A 410 -1.78 28.42 1.29
C ASN A 410 -1.87 26.93 1.63
N ILE A 411 -3.05 26.45 2.09
CA ILE A 411 -3.23 25.02 2.41
C ILE A 411 -3.30 24.18 1.12
N ARG A 412 -3.95 24.69 0.08
CA ARG A 412 -3.97 24.05 -1.26
C ARG A 412 -2.57 24.00 -1.85
N ALA A 413 -1.83 25.11 -1.78
CA ALA A 413 -0.44 25.17 -2.22
C ALA A 413 0.43 24.14 -1.49
N PHE A 414 0.23 23.95 -0.19
CA PHE A 414 0.93 22.92 0.57
C PHE A 414 0.63 21.50 0.07
N ILE A 415 -0.63 21.20 -0.32
CA ILE A 415 -0.98 19.90 -0.94
C ILE A 415 -0.30 19.75 -2.31
N TYR A 416 -0.26 20.82 -3.12
CA TYR A 416 0.44 20.82 -4.41
C TYR A 416 1.94 20.54 -4.24
N VAL A 417 2.59 21.21 -3.28
CA VAL A 417 4.00 20.93 -2.92
C VAL A 417 4.19 19.46 -2.56
N ASN A 418 3.30 18.89 -1.74
CA ASN A 418 3.40 17.50 -1.34
C ASN A 418 3.28 16.54 -2.54
N ALA A 419 2.34 16.80 -3.46
CA ALA A 419 2.17 16.00 -4.68
C ALA A 419 3.41 16.09 -5.60
N ILE A 420 3.95 17.31 -5.78
CA ILE A 420 5.16 17.56 -6.57
C ILE A 420 6.36 16.85 -5.92
N THR A 421 6.53 16.96 -4.61
CA THR A 421 7.61 16.27 -3.88
C THR A 421 7.52 14.76 -4.03
N GLY A 422 6.31 14.18 -3.94
CA GLY A 422 6.09 12.75 -4.17
C GLY A 422 6.49 12.31 -5.59
N PHE A 423 6.10 13.09 -6.60
CA PHE A 423 6.46 12.83 -8.00
C PHE A 423 7.97 12.94 -8.25
N ILE A 424 8.62 14.01 -7.74
CA ILE A 424 10.06 14.20 -7.87
C ILE A 424 10.82 13.09 -7.13
N PHE A 425 10.39 12.73 -5.92
CA PHE A 425 11.01 11.66 -5.16
C PHE A 425 10.97 10.33 -5.91
N TRP A 426 9.79 9.95 -6.43
CA TRP A 426 9.66 8.76 -7.27
C TRP A 426 10.61 8.80 -8.47
N PHE A 427 10.63 9.90 -9.23
CA PHE A 427 11.45 10.03 -10.43
C PHE A 427 12.96 10.00 -10.12
N ALA A 428 13.38 10.61 -9.02
CA ALA A 428 14.77 10.66 -8.61
C ALA A 428 15.31 9.33 -8.07
N THR A 429 14.45 8.55 -7.38
CA THR A 429 14.87 7.32 -6.70
C THR A 429 14.74 6.08 -7.58
N ALA A 430 13.52 5.75 -7.98
CA ALA A 430 13.24 4.54 -8.76
C ALA A 430 12.07 4.79 -9.73
N PRO A 431 12.30 5.38 -10.92
CA PRO A 431 11.26 5.80 -11.83
C PRO A 431 10.57 4.64 -12.59
N LEU A 432 10.36 3.50 -11.92
CA LEU A 432 9.51 2.45 -12.45
C LEU A 432 8.05 2.92 -12.40
N MET A 433 7.33 2.89 -13.53
CA MET A 433 5.98 3.48 -13.64
C MET A 433 5.02 2.92 -12.58
N ARG A 434 5.09 1.63 -12.27
CA ARG A 434 4.25 1.00 -11.23
C ARG A 434 4.42 1.63 -9.83
N TYR A 435 5.59 2.26 -9.52
CA TYR A 435 5.85 2.85 -8.21
C TYR A 435 5.33 4.27 -8.06
N GLY A 436 5.10 4.99 -9.16
CA GLY A 436 4.78 6.41 -9.13
C GLY A 436 3.59 6.85 -9.98
N LEU A 437 2.92 5.91 -10.67
CA LEU A 437 1.82 6.22 -11.57
C LEU A 437 0.72 7.04 -10.88
N ILE A 438 0.41 6.75 -9.61
CA ILE A 438 -0.60 7.49 -8.86
C ILE A 438 -0.22 8.97 -8.67
N TYR A 439 1.07 9.29 -8.43
CA TYR A 439 1.52 10.68 -8.31
C TYR A 439 1.34 11.46 -9.62
N SER A 440 1.57 10.79 -10.76
CA SER A 440 1.30 11.38 -12.08
C SER A 440 -0.17 11.74 -12.24
N PHE A 441 -1.08 10.82 -11.90
CA PHE A 441 -2.51 11.06 -11.95
C PHE A 441 -2.98 12.12 -10.96
N ILE A 442 -2.41 12.16 -9.76
CA ILE A 442 -2.71 13.19 -8.75
C ILE A 442 -2.33 14.58 -9.27
N LEU A 443 -1.14 14.77 -9.85
CA LEU A 443 -0.73 16.05 -10.41
C LEU A 443 -1.68 16.51 -11.52
N ILE A 444 -2.03 15.63 -12.45
CA ILE A 444 -2.96 15.92 -13.54
C ILE A 444 -4.34 16.30 -12.98
N ALA A 445 -4.86 15.54 -12.01
CA ALA A 445 -6.17 15.79 -11.40
C ALA A 445 -6.19 17.12 -10.63
N LEU A 446 -5.14 17.43 -9.88
CA LEU A 446 -5.01 18.70 -9.14
C LEU A 446 -4.96 19.91 -10.11
N ALA A 447 -4.22 19.81 -11.21
CA ALA A 447 -4.12 20.87 -12.20
C ALA A 447 -5.45 21.12 -12.93
N ILE A 448 -6.13 20.04 -13.37
CA ILE A 448 -7.45 20.14 -14.00
C ILE A 448 -8.47 20.68 -13.02
N GLY A 449 -8.48 20.20 -11.77
CA GLY A 449 -9.40 20.65 -10.72
C GLY A 449 -9.23 22.14 -10.42
N ALA A 450 -8.00 22.61 -10.22
CA ALA A 450 -7.69 24.02 -9.99
C ALA A 450 -8.15 24.92 -11.15
N TYR A 451 -8.00 24.44 -12.38
CA TYR A 451 -8.49 25.16 -13.57
C TYR A 451 -10.03 25.17 -13.63
N SER A 452 -10.67 24.02 -13.36
CA SER A 452 -12.12 23.85 -13.42
C SER A 452 -12.86 24.75 -12.42
N GLU A 453 -12.36 24.83 -11.19
CA GLU A 453 -12.95 25.71 -10.16
C GLU A 453 -12.95 27.18 -10.57
N LYS A 454 -11.92 27.62 -11.28
CA LYS A 454 -11.79 29.00 -11.74
C LYS A 454 -12.70 29.34 -12.95
N HIS A 455 -12.97 28.36 -13.82
CA HIS A 455 -13.59 28.60 -15.12
C HIS A 455 -14.99 27.97 -15.28
N ALA A 456 -15.58 27.40 -14.21
CA ALA A 456 -16.92 26.77 -14.20
C ALA A 456 -17.14 25.90 -15.46
N MET A 457 -16.33 24.85 -15.63
CA MET A 457 -16.31 24.06 -16.87
C MET A 457 -17.67 23.41 -17.19
N LYS A 458 -18.29 23.85 -18.29
CA LYS A 458 -19.49 23.24 -18.87
C LYS A 458 -19.26 21.81 -19.41
N PHE A 459 -17.99 21.39 -19.54
CA PHE A 459 -17.57 20.10 -20.10
C PHE A 459 -17.39 18.96 -19.07
N ALA A 460 -17.69 19.19 -17.79
CA ALA A 460 -17.48 18.19 -16.75
C ALA A 460 -18.16 16.85 -17.04
N ASN A 461 -19.39 16.86 -17.57
CA ASN A 461 -20.12 15.64 -17.93
C ASN A 461 -19.48 14.87 -19.10
N GLY A 462 -18.91 15.59 -20.08
CA GLY A 462 -18.21 14.98 -21.21
C GLY A 462 -16.90 14.30 -20.78
N LEU A 463 -16.14 14.94 -19.91
CA LEU A 463 -14.90 14.37 -19.34
C LEU A 463 -15.21 13.11 -18.52
N PHE A 464 -16.29 13.14 -17.73
CA PHE A 464 -16.73 11.98 -16.98
C PHE A 464 -17.08 10.80 -17.91
N LEU A 465 -17.86 11.04 -18.99
CA LEU A 465 -18.18 10.01 -19.97
C LEU A 465 -16.94 9.48 -20.70
N MET A 466 -15.99 10.36 -21.06
CA MET A 466 -14.71 9.96 -21.66
C MET A 466 -13.90 8.99 -20.79
N VAL A 467 -13.98 9.13 -19.47
CA VAL A 467 -13.27 8.23 -18.54
C VAL A 467 -14.10 6.98 -18.26
N MET A 468 -15.41 7.12 -18.11
CA MET A 468 -16.26 5.96 -17.79
C MET A 468 -16.46 5.02 -18.98
N LEU A 469 -16.38 5.51 -20.22
CA LEU A 469 -16.48 4.66 -21.40
C LEU A 469 -15.35 3.60 -21.48
N PRO A 470 -14.06 3.95 -21.35
CA PRO A 470 -12.98 2.96 -21.22
C PRO A 470 -13.16 2.02 -20.02
N VAL A 471 -13.61 2.54 -18.87
CA VAL A 471 -13.93 1.70 -17.71
C VAL A 471 -14.99 0.66 -18.09
N MET A 472 -16.09 1.05 -18.71
CA MET A 472 -17.13 0.11 -19.15
C MET A 472 -16.64 -0.88 -20.20
N VAL A 473 -15.82 -0.45 -21.15
CA VAL A 473 -15.23 -1.35 -22.18
C VAL A 473 -14.32 -2.39 -21.54
N LEU A 474 -13.49 -2.01 -20.55
CA LEU A 474 -12.66 -2.94 -19.80
C LEU A 474 -13.49 -3.91 -18.94
N TYR A 475 -14.70 -3.55 -18.55
CA TYR A 475 -15.65 -4.44 -17.89
C TYR A 475 -16.27 -5.48 -18.83
N LEU A 476 -16.39 -5.19 -20.11
CA LEU A 476 -16.87 -6.16 -21.08
C LEU A 476 -15.91 -7.35 -21.22
N ASP A 477 -14.61 -7.15 -20.97
CA ASP A 477 -13.59 -8.20 -20.95
C ASP A 477 -13.94 -9.32 -19.93
N VAL A 478 -14.59 -8.98 -18.82
CA VAL A 478 -15.10 -9.95 -17.82
C VAL A 478 -16.12 -10.91 -18.43
N PHE A 479 -16.95 -10.46 -19.36
CA PHE A 479 -17.98 -11.29 -20.00
C PHE A 479 -17.43 -12.18 -21.11
N TYR A 480 -16.34 -11.77 -21.75
CA TYR A 480 -15.68 -12.56 -22.80
C TYR A 480 -14.70 -13.59 -22.23
N SER A 481 -14.29 -13.46 -20.97
CA SER A 481 -13.42 -14.44 -20.35
C SER A 481 -14.20 -15.71 -19.99
N GLN A 482 -13.80 -16.84 -20.57
CA GLN A 482 -14.47 -18.14 -20.38
C GLN A 482 -14.25 -18.78 -18.99
N HIS A 483 -13.49 -18.15 -18.08
CA HIS A 483 -13.12 -18.73 -16.79
C HIS A 483 -13.74 -17.97 -15.62
N LEU A 484 -14.87 -18.47 -15.12
CA LEU A 484 -15.46 -18.01 -13.87
C LEU A 484 -14.92 -18.88 -12.72
N TRP A 485 -13.96 -18.34 -11.98
CA TRP A 485 -13.39 -19.04 -10.85
C TRP A 485 -14.30 -18.98 -9.62
N VAL A 486 -14.72 -20.13 -9.10
CA VAL A 486 -15.45 -20.22 -7.82
C VAL A 486 -14.55 -19.85 -6.66
N ARG A 487 -13.31 -20.34 -6.66
CA ARG A 487 -12.23 -19.94 -5.75
C ARG A 487 -11.30 -18.96 -6.45
N GLN A 488 -10.46 -18.23 -5.68
CA GLN A 488 -9.32 -17.58 -6.27
C GLN A 488 -8.43 -18.66 -6.91
N ALA A 489 -7.98 -18.42 -8.13
CA ALA A 489 -7.07 -19.34 -8.80
C ALA A 489 -5.74 -19.42 -8.02
N ASP A 490 -5.19 -20.61 -7.94
CA ASP A 490 -3.95 -20.86 -7.21
C ASP A 490 -2.75 -20.27 -7.97
N TYR A 491 -1.59 -20.27 -7.33
CA TYR A 491 -0.34 -19.91 -7.96
C TYR A 491 -0.04 -20.82 -9.14
N GLU A 492 0.58 -20.26 -10.16
CA GLU A 492 1.17 -21.07 -11.22
C GLU A 492 2.25 -21.99 -10.64
N TRP A 493 2.27 -23.23 -11.11
CA TRP A 493 3.31 -24.18 -10.73
C TRP A 493 4.67 -23.70 -11.21
N ARG A 494 5.68 -23.86 -10.39
CA ARG A 494 7.08 -23.58 -10.71
C ARG A 494 7.92 -24.80 -10.37
N ASP A 495 8.82 -25.18 -11.28
CA ASP A 495 9.76 -26.26 -11.04
C ASP A 495 10.85 -25.76 -10.07
N ASN A 496 11.09 -26.53 -9.02
CA ASN A 496 12.01 -26.20 -7.97
C ASN A 496 12.95 -27.37 -7.69
N VAL A 497 14.19 -27.05 -7.28
CA VAL A 497 15.23 -28.02 -6.93
C VAL A 497 15.47 -27.95 -5.42
N GLU A 498 15.59 -29.13 -4.78
CA GLU A 498 15.92 -29.26 -3.37
C GLU A 498 17.43 -29.05 -3.17
N LYS A 499 17.78 -28.24 -2.21
CA LYS A 499 19.13 -28.01 -1.66
C LYS A 499 19.10 -28.19 -0.16
N GLU A 500 20.25 -28.16 0.47
CA GLU A 500 20.40 -28.35 1.91
C GLU A 500 21.27 -27.25 2.52
N VAL A 501 20.88 -26.77 3.71
CA VAL A 501 21.64 -25.85 4.56
C VAL A 501 21.61 -26.40 5.98
N ASP A 502 22.74 -26.78 6.53
CA ASP A 502 22.87 -27.31 7.90
C ASP A 502 21.88 -28.45 8.22
N GLY A 503 21.68 -29.38 7.27
CA GLY A 503 20.75 -30.51 7.43
C GLY A 503 19.28 -30.17 7.17
N VAL A 504 18.95 -28.91 6.81
CA VAL A 504 17.58 -28.49 6.50
C VAL A 504 17.39 -28.30 4.98
N LYS A 505 16.32 -28.88 4.46
CA LYS A 505 15.92 -28.73 3.05
C LYS A 505 15.45 -27.31 2.76
N VAL A 506 16.01 -26.72 1.72
CA VAL A 506 15.64 -25.41 1.17
C VAL A 506 15.49 -25.53 -0.33
N TRP A 507 14.47 -24.89 -0.87
CA TRP A 507 14.14 -24.97 -2.28
C TRP A 507 14.64 -23.75 -3.05
N ILE A 508 15.12 -23.96 -4.26
CA ILE A 508 15.49 -22.92 -5.22
C ILE A 508 14.75 -23.15 -6.56
N PRO A 509 14.52 -22.12 -7.39
CA PRO A 509 13.91 -22.34 -8.69
C PRO A 509 14.84 -23.16 -9.60
N ALA A 510 14.26 -24.08 -10.38
CA ALA A 510 15.03 -24.84 -11.37
C ALA A 510 15.55 -23.94 -12.51
N ASN A 511 14.80 -22.89 -12.84
CA ASN A 511 15.14 -21.90 -13.85
C ASN A 511 14.68 -20.50 -13.42
N GLY A 512 15.50 -19.47 -13.69
CA GLY A 512 15.18 -18.08 -13.36
C GLY A 512 15.25 -17.81 -11.86
N ASP A 513 14.36 -16.92 -11.36
CA ASP A 513 14.36 -16.42 -9.98
C ASP A 513 12.97 -16.50 -9.31
N GLN A 514 11.98 -17.12 -9.95
CA GLN A 514 10.62 -17.22 -9.42
C GLN A 514 10.36 -18.58 -8.79
N ILE A 515 10.15 -18.60 -7.48
CA ILE A 515 9.92 -19.82 -6.68
C ILE A 515 8.43 -20.15 -6.56
N GLY A 516 7.59 -19.13 -6.43
CA GLY A 516 6.17 -19.30 -6.12
C GLY A 516 5.90 -19.57 -4.64
N TYR A 517 4.78 -20.25 -4.35
CA TYR A 517 4.31 -20.51 -2.98
C TYR A 517 4.47 -21.98 -2.55
N ALA A 518 4.43 -22.92 -3.51
CA ALA A 518 4.18 -24.36 -3.24
C ALA A 518 5.25 -25.03 -2.36
N VAL A 519 6.53 -24.70 -2.55
CA VAL A 519 7.66 -25.26 -1.78
C VAL A 519 8.12 -24.32 -0.68
N PHE A 520 8.64 -24.89 0.45
CA PHE A 520 9.00 -24.10 1.63
C PHE A 520 9.93 -24.88 2.57
N PRO A 521 10.92 -24.24 3.20
CA PRO A 521 11.40 -22.88 2.94
C PRO A 521 12.12 -22.77 1.59
N SER A 522 12.18 -21.56 1.03
CA SER A 522 12.81 -21.36 -0.27
C SER A 522 13.46 -19.99 -0.45
N THR A 523 14.41 -19.92 -1.39
CA THR A 523 15.09 -18.69 -1.78
C THR A 523 15.32 -18.68 -3.29
N PRO A 524 15.26 -17.52 -3.98
CA PRO A 524 15.51 -17.45 -5.42
C PRO A 524 16.97 -17.65 -5.79
N TYR A 525 17.91 -17.49 -4.86
CA TYR A 525 19.34 -17.45 -5.18
C TYR A 525 20.12 -18.55 -4.45
N GLU A 526 20.60 -19.56 -5.19
CA GLU A 526 21.38 -20.67 -4.66
C GLU A 526 22.67 -20.22 -3.95
N LYS A 527 23.34 -19.20 -4.50
CA LYS A 527 24.61 -18.70 -3.97
C LYS A 527 24.49 -18.23 -2.51
N MET A 528 23.32 -17.73 -2.09
CA MET A 528 23.12 -17.35 -0.70
C MET A 528 23.23 -18.54 0.26
N LEU A 529 22.86 -19.75 -0.17
CA LEU A 529 22.89 -20.95 0.67
C LEU A 529 24.33 -21.32 1.09
N SER A 530 25.35 -20.96 0.31
CA SER A 530 26.75 -21.25 0.64
C SER A 530 27.31 -20.32 1.73
N VAL A 531 26.77 -19.11 1.88
CA VAL A 531 27.30 -18.06 2.77
C VAL A 531 26.51 -17.91 4.08
N ILE A 532 25.34 -18.54 4.18
CA ILE A 532 24.49 -18.52 5.37
C ILE A 532 24.59 -19.82 6.17
N GLU A 533 24.22 -19.73 7.43
CA GLU A 533 24.01 -20.86 8.32
C GLU A 533 22.76 -20.63 9.18
N LEU A 534 22.20 -21.71 9.72
CA LEU A 534 21.15 -21.61 10.72
C LEU A 534 21.74 -21.02 12.02
N ARG A 535 20.95 -20.22 12.72
CA ARG A 535 21.36 -19.70 14.04
C ARG A 535 21.35 -20.78 15.11
N ARG A 536 20.51 -21.81 14.94
CA ARG A 536 20.36 -23.01 15.77
C ARG A 536 19.83 -24.14 14.90
N ASP A 537 19.22 -25.13 15.50
CA ASP A 537 18.82 -26.40 14.84
C ASP A 537 17.60 -26.30 13.92
N SER A 538 16.92 -25.14 13.86
CA SER A 538 15.68 -24.99 13.11
C SER A 538 15.62 -23.67 12.33
N VAL A 539 14.97 -23.69 11.17
CA VAL A 539 14.66 -22.49 10.39
C VAL A 539 13.87 -21.45 11.16
N LYS A 540 13.11 -21.85 12.17
CA LYS A 540 12.38 -20.96 13.09
C LYS A 540 13.33 -20.08 13.91
N ASP A 541 14.51 -20.60 14.23
CA ASP A 541 15.52 -19.86 15.00
C ASP A 541 16.21 -18.79 14.16
N GLY A 542 16.12 -18.90 12.84
CA GLY A 542 16.56 -17.91 11.87
C GLY A 542 17.92 -18.20 11.25
N PHE A 543 18.41 -17.20 10.53
CA PHE A 543 19.58 -17.29 9.68
C PHE A 543 20.61 -16.23 10.07
N ARG A 544 21.90 -16.55 9.88
CA ARG A 544 22.99 -15.59 9.97
C ARG A 544 24.03 -15.86 8.89
N ILE A 545 24.90 -14.90 8.65
CA ILE A 545 26.05 -15.06 7.76
C ILE A 545 27.12 -15.83 8.50
N LYS A 546 27.73 -16.84 7.86
CA LYS A 546 28.87 -17.59 8.37
C LYS A 546 30.02 -16.65 8.71
N GLU A 547 30.77 -16.93 9.80
CA GLU A 547 31.82 -16.06 10.33
C GLU A 547 32.90 -15.72 9.29
N GLU A 548 33.29 -16.70 8.47
CA GLU A 548 34.29 -16.55 7.40
C GLU A 548 33.88 -15.54 6.29
N TRP A 549 32.57 -15.25 6.17
CA TRP A 549 32.02 -14.34 5.16
C TRP A 549 31.69 -12.95 5.70
N LYS A 550 31.65 -12.73 7.01
CA LYS A 550 31.27 -11.45 7.63
C LYS A 550 32.11 -10.26 7.14
N ASN A 551 33.39 -10.48 6.88
CA ASN A 551 34.34 -9.46 6.44
C ASN A 551 34.52 -9.40 4.92
N ARG A 552 33.80 -10.22 4.14
CA ARG A 552 33.86 -10.24 2.70
C ARG A 552 32.74 -9.39 2.10
N VAL A 553 33.02 -8.78 0.95
CA VAL A 553 31.97 -8.05 0.23
C VAL A 553 31.03 -9.07 -0.41
N ILE A 554 29.82 -9.18 0.15
CA ILE A 554 28.76 -10.08 -0.34
C ILE A 554 27.78 -9.25 -1.15
N ARG A 555 27.47 -9.66 -2.38
CA ARG A 555 26.34 -9.17 -3.12
C ARG A 555 25.06 -9.85 -2.65
N GLY A 556 23.90 -9.18 -2.82
CA GLY A 556 22.61 -9.70 -2.38
C GLY A 556 22.17 -11.01 -3.05
N ASP A 557 22.77 -11.35 -4.20
CA ASP A 557 22.59 -12.61 -4.93
C ASP A 557 23.59 -13.73 -4.51
N GLY A 558 24.45 -13.46 -3.51
CA GLY A 558 25.49 -14.37 -3.05
C GLY A 558 26.80 -14.29 -3.82
N GLU A 559 26.97 -13.36 -4.77
CA GLU A 559 28.26 -13.16 -5.42
C GLU A 559 29.26 -12.48 -4.46
N THR A 560 30.48 -13.03 -4.42
CA THR A 560 31.61 -12.47 -3.67
C THR A 560 32.55 -11.74 -4.62
N ARG A 561 33.09 -10.62 -4.16
CA ARG A 561 34.25 -9.98 -4.81
C ARG A 561 35.51 -10.22 -4.00
#